data_248b8afd07a5feaaedb061777a19a614
#
_entry.id   248b8afd07a5feaaedb061777a19a614
#
_cell.length_a   1.000
_cell.length_b   1.000
_cell.length_c   1.000
_cell.angle_alpha   90.00
_cell.angle_beta   90.00
_cell.angle_gamma   90.00
#
_symmetry.space_group_name_H-M   'P 1'
#
loop_
_entity.id
_entity.type
_entity.pdbx_description
1 polymer ?
#
loop_
_entity_poly.entity_id
_entity_poly.type
_entity_poly.pdbx_seq_one_letter_code
_entity_poly.pdbx_strand_id
1 'polypeptide(L)'
;MTTQHIETLIVGAGQAGLATAYYLQEMGRPCLIVDRGARIGDNWRAHYDSLRLYTPAKYSSLPGLPFPTRDPWSYPGKDDVADYLEQYAIQFELPVRICTGVDRLAAGPSGGYVATLGEDTITADNVVVATGTFGRTPHVPDVARRLDPGIRQLHSSEYKHPGQLRDGAALVVGASHSGTDIAYELATGRETLLAGRDCGQIPVRWDSRAIRLAMPVLVFAWRHVLTRRTPIGRKMMGEVRAHGGPMLRVKRDDLTGRGVQRYPARVTDATTGLPTLADGTVLDVRNILWCTGFRQVLDWIELPIIGADGWPVEYRGVVESAPGLFFCGLSFQFGFASMVLPGVGRDAHFVARRIAARTPVRAALAQPA
;
A
#
# COMPACT_ATOMS: atom_id res chain seq x y z
N MET A 1 10.75 -19.51 -24.61
CA MET A 1 11.44 -19.35 -23.30
C MET A 1 12.72 -18.58 -23.52
N THR A 2 12.77 -17.35 -23.06
CA THR A 2 14.02 -16.55 -23.05
C THR A 2 14.56 -16.48 -21.63
N THR A 3 15.88 -16.64 -21.48
CA THR A 3 16.55 -16.45 -20.18
C THR A 3 17.42 -15.21 -20.26
N GLN A 4 17.13 -14.22 -19.43
CA GLN A 4 17.89 -12.99 -19.32
C GLN A 4 18.53 -12.91 -17.92
N HIS A 5 19.79 -12.45 -17.84
CA HIS A 5 20.41 -12.13 -16.55
C HIS A 5 20.41 -10.62 -16.31
N ILE A 6 20.09 -10.22 -15.08
CA ILE A 6 20.05 -8.82 -14.64
C ILE A 6 20.72 -8.72 -13.28
N GLU A 7 21.50 -7.67 -13.03
CA GLU A 7 22.13 -7.50 -11.73
C GLU A 7 21.07 -7.32 -10.62
N THR A 8 20.10 -6.43 -10.82
CA THR A 8 19.03 -6.19 -9.85
C THR A 8 17.65 -6.18 -10.51
N LEU A 9 16.80 -7.12 -10.13
CA LEU A 9 15.39 -7.17 -10.52
C LEU A 9 14.53 -6.46 -9.46
N ILE A 10 13.73 -5.50 -9.87
CA ILE A 10 12.76 -4.82 -9.00
C ILE A 10 11.35 -5.27 -9.41
N VAL A 11 10.59 -5.82 -8.47
CA VAL A 11 9.22 -6.32 -8.72
C VAL A 11 8.22 -5.28 -8.22
N GLY A 12 7.62 -4.54 -9.16
CA GLY A 12 6.64 -3.48 -8.91
C GLY A 12 7.13 -2.08 -9.29
N ALA A 13 6.41 -1.40 -10.20
CA ALA A 13 6.66 -0.04 -10.66
C ALA A 13 5.83 1.01 -9.88
N GLY A 14 5.57 0.76 -8.61
CA GLY A 14 5.00 1.74 -7.68
C GLY A 14 6.07 2.69 -7.14
N GLN A 15 5.65 3.59 -6.24
CA GLN A 15 6.53 4.59 -5.61
C GLN A 15 7.82 4.01 -5.00
N ALA A 16 7.76 2.79 -4.47
CA ALA A 16 8.91 2.14 -3.85
C ALA A 16 9.91 1.61 -4.88
N GLY A 17 9.42 0.93 -5.92
CA GLY A 17 10.26 0.41 -6.99
C GLY A 17 10.93 1.51 -7.80
N LEU A 18 10.16 2.54 -8.18
CA LEU A 18 10.69 3.70 -8.91
C LEU A 18 11.76 4.45 -8.11
N ALA A 19 11.50 4.72 -6.82
CA ALA A 19 12.50 5.38 -5.96
C ALA A 19 13.76 4.51 -5.75
N THR A 20 13.61 3.17 -5.71
CA THR A 20 14.75 2.26 -5.59
C THR A 20 15.58 2.26 -6.87
N ALA A 21 14.94 2.19 -8.04
CA ALA A 21 15.62 2.25 -9.34
C ALA A 21 16.37 3.57 -9.53
N TYR A 22 15.73 4.70 -9.18
CA TYR A 22 16.38 6.01 -9.18
C TYR A 22 17.72 6.00 -8.41
N TYR A 23 17.72 5.50 -7.17
CA TYR A 23 18.95 5.46 -6.39
C TYR A 23 19.97 4.44 -6.89
N LEU A 24 19.53 3.30 -7.46
CA LEU A 24 20.47 2.36 -8.10
C LEU A 24 21.14 3.00 -9.32
N GLN A 25 20.38 3.72 -10.14
CA GLN A 25 20.90 4.46 -11.29
C GLN A 25 21.90 5.54 -10.87
N GLU A 26 21.60 6.32 -9.83
CA GLU A 26 22.53 7.31 -9.25
C GLU A 26 23.84 6.67 -8.74
N MET A 27 23.79 5.40 -8.36
CA MET A 27 24.96 4.63 -7.89
C MET A 27 25.62 3.82 -9.02
N GLY A 28 25.20 3.97 -10.28
CA GLY A 28 25.72 3.25 -11.43
C GLY A 28 25.44 1.74 -11.39
N ARG A 29 24.35 1.31 -10.70
CA ARG A 29 24.00 -0.12 -10.58
C ARG A 29 22.84 -0.46 -11.51
N PRO A 30 23.07 -1.38 -12.48
CA PRO A 30 22.04 -1.81 -13.42
C PRO A 30 20.84 -2.45 -12.71
N CYS A 31 19.63 -2.08 -13.14
CA CYS A 31 18.40 -2.71 -12.67
C CYS A 31 17.38 -2.85 -13.80
N LEU A 32 16.36 -3.68 -13.56
CA LEU A 32 15.13 -3.72 -14.36
C LEU A 32 13.95 -3.76 -13.41
N ILE A 33 12.97 -2.90 -13.68
CA ILE A 33 11.67 -2.95 -13.00
C ILE A 33 10.70 -3.76 -13.86
N VAL A 34 9.98 -4.70 -13.25
CA VAL A 34 8.85 -5.39 -13.88
C VAL A 34 7.56 -5.09 -13.13
N ASP A 35 6.49 -4.84 -13.85
CA ASP A 35 5.16 -4.61 -13.26
C ASP A 35 4.08 -5.31 -14.08
N ARG A 36 3.11 -5.94 -13.38
CA ARG A 36 1.97 -6.61 -14.01
C ARG A 36 0.94 -5.65 -14.61
N GLY A 37 0.93 -4.40 -14.14
CA GLY A 37 0.02 -3.36 -14.62
C GLY A 37 0.27 -3.03 -16.09
N ALA A 38 -0.76 -2.58 -16.78
CA ALA A 38 -0.68 -2.14 -18.16
C ALA A 38 -0.04 -0.74 -18.28
N ARG A 39 -0.03 0.03 -17.18
CA ARG A 39 0.53 1.38 -17.12
C ARG A 39 1.07 1.67 -15.73
N ILE A 40 2.18 2.40 -15.64
CA ILE A 40 2.70 2.88 -14.36
C ILE A 40 1.64 3.74 -13.65
N GLY A 41 1.43 3.50 -12.35
CA GLY A 41 0.41 4.21 -11.58
C GLY A 41 -0.98 3.58 -11.59
N ASP A 42 -1.24 2.50 -12.33
CA ASP A 42 -2.55 1.84 -12.39
C ASP A 42 -3.08 1.44 -11.02
N ASN A 43 -2.22 1.08 -10.08
CA ASN A 43 -2.64 0.82 -8.70
C ASN A 43 -3.31 2.04 -8.06
N TRP A 44 -2.86 3.26 -8.37
CA TRP A 44 -3.48 4.50 -7.90
C TRP A 44 -4.77 4.80 -8.67
N ARG A 45 -4.77 4.68 -10.01
CA ARG A 45 -5.98 4.85 -10.84
C ARG A 45 -7.09 3.89 -10.46
N ALA A 46 -6.72 2.72 -9.90
CA ALA A 46 -7.68 1.73 -9.44
C ALA A 46 -8.43 2.12 -8.16
N HIS A 47 -8.05 3.15 -7.43
CA HIS A 47 -8.78 3.63 -6.25
C HIS A 47 -10.08 4.38 -6.59
N TYR A 48 -10.91 4.67 -5.57
CA TYR A 48 -12.16 5.41 -5.73
C TYR A 48 -11.92 6.87 -6.13
N ASP A 49 -12.88 7.46 -6.84
CA ASP A 49 -12.70 8.74 -7.55
C ASP A 49 -12.49 9.93 -6.60
N SER A 50 -13.11 9.89 -5.44
CA SER A 50 -12.96 10.95 -4.43
C SER A 50 -11.71 10.83 -3.57
N LEU A 51 -10.84 9.83 -3.81
CA LEU A 51 -9.62 9.64 -3.04
C LEU A 51 -8.69 10.86 -3.15
N ARG A 52 -8.24 11.34 -2.01
CA ARG A 52 -7.20 12.36 -1.86
C ARG A 52 -6.12 11.86 -0.92
N LEU A 53 -4.87 12.21 -1.21
CA LEU A 53 -3.78 11.93 -0.28
C LEU A 53 -4.02 12.57 1.06
N TYR A 54 -3.49 11.96 2.11
CA TYR A 54 -3.50 12.53 3.46
C TYR A 54 -2.31 13.46 3.72
N THR A 55 -1.38 13.55 2.79
CA THR A 55 -0.24 14.47 2.84
C THR A 55 -0.38 15.51 1.75
N PRO A 56 -0.13 16.81 2.07
CA PRO A 56 -0.06 17.85 1.05
C PRO A 56 1.01 17.53 -0.01
N ALA A 57 0.84 18.06 -1.22
CA ALA A 57 1.76 17.89 -2.35
C ALA A 57 3.21 18.19 -1.99
N LYS A 58 3.44 19.21 -1.16
CA LYS A 58 4.77 19.58 -0.61
C LYS A 58 5.52 18.42 0.03
N TYR A 59 4.81 17.44 0.59
CA TYR A 59 5.40 16.28 1.27
C TYR A 59 5.24 14.99 0.47
N SER A 60 4.69 15.06 -0.73
CA SER A 60 4.33 13.88 -1.55
C SER A 60 5.29 13.63 -2.71
N SER A 61 6.50 14.17 -2.64
CA SER A 61 7.54 14.02 -3.66
C SER A 61 8.36 12.74 -3.48
N LEU A 62 8.77 12.14 -4.59
CA LEU A 62 9.84 11.16 -4.64
C LEU A 62 11.21 11.85 -4.78
N PRO A 63 12.32 11.14 -4.51
CA PRO A 63 13.67 11.69 -4.67
C PRO A 63 13.94 12.22 -6.09
N GLY A 64 14.56 13.37 -6.18
CA GLY A 64 14.98 13.96 -7.47
C GLY A 64 13.90 14.73 -8.23
N LEU A 65 12.60 14.53 -7.95
CA LEU A 65 11.52 15.21 -8.66
C LEU A 65 10.44 15.71 -7.69
N PRO A 66 10.26 17.05 -7.56
CA PRO A 66 9.15 17.61 -6.79
C PRO A 66 7.78 17.20 -7.36
N PHE A 67 6.78 17.04 -6.48
CA PHE A 67 5.41 16.77 -6.92
C PHE A 67 4.87 18.00 -7.69
N PRO A 68 4.33 17.83 -8.92
CA PRO A 68 3.87 18.94 -9.74
C PRO A 68 2.59 19.53 -9.13
N THR A 69 2.66 20.80 -8.70
CA THR A 69 1.50 21.49 -8.11
C THR A 69 1.67 23.00 -8.15
N ARG A 70 0.55 23.72 -8.32
CA ARG A 70 0.50 25.18 -8.13
C ARG A 70 0.34 25.58 -6.66
N ASP A 71 -0.34 24.72 -5.87
CA ASP A 71 -0.49 24.93 -4.44
C ASP A 71 0.20 23.78 -3.66
N PRO A 72 1.34 24.06 -3.01
CA PRO A 72 2.07 23.08 -2.21
C PRO A 72 1.25 22.46 -1.06
N TRP A 73 0.15 23.10 -0.67
CA TRP A 73 -0.73 22.63 0.40
C TRP A 73 -1.99 21.92 -0.11
N SER A 74 -2.16 21.81 -1.43
CA SER A 74 -3.22 20.98 -2.01
C SER A 74 -3.00 19.50 -1.69
N TYR A 75 -4.09 18.74 -1.67
CA TYR A 75 -4.08 17.29 -1.47
C TYR A 75 -4.30 16.60 -2.81
N PRO A 76 -3.26 16.00 -3.42
CA PRO A 76 -3.36 15.33 -4.70
C PRO A 76 -4.41 14.21 -4.72
N GLY A 77 -5.09 14.07 -5.84
CA GLY A 77 -5.99 12.94 -6.10
C GLY A 77 -5.24 11.71 -6.58
N LYS A 78 -5.98 10.62 -6.74
CA LYS A 78 -5.44 9.33 -7.21
C LYS A 78 -4.75 9.44 -8.58
N ASP A 79 -5.36 10.19 -9.49
CA ASP A 79 -4.85 10.34 -10.86
C ASP A 79 -3.63 11.26 -10.90
N ASP A 80 -3.61 12.33 -10.08
CA ASP A 80 -2.43 13.19 -9.94
C ASP A 80 -1.21 12.38 -9.48
N VAL A 81 -1.40 11.44 -8.54
CA VAL A 81 -0.32 10.57 -8.05
C VAL A 81 0.10 9.56 -9.13
N ALA A 82 -0.85 8.97 -9.83
CA ALA A 82 -0.57 8.01 -10.89
C ALA A 82 0.24 8.65 -12.03
N ASP A 83 -0.17 9.83 -12.47
CA ASP A 83 0.49 10.58 -13.54
C ASP A 83 1.88 11.08 -13.09
N TYR A 84 2.03 11.48 -11.84
CA TYR A 84 3.33 11.81 -11.26
C TYR A 84 4.30 10.63 -11.27
N LEU A 85 3.85 9.42 -10.92
CA LEU A 85 4.70 8.21 -10.95
C LEU A 85 5.12 7.86 -12.38
N GLU A 86 4.23 7.99 -13.34
CA GLU A 86 4.53 7.77 -14.74
C GLU A 86 5.54 8.81 -15.27
N GLN A 87 5.31 10.08 -14.97
CA GLN A 87 6.25 11.16 -15.30
C GLN A 87 7.61 10.96 -14.65
N TYR A 88 7.65 10.45 -13.41
CA TYR A 88 8.89 10.16 -12.69
C TYR A 88 9.72 9.10 -13.42
N ALA A 89 9.09 8.03 -13.89
CA ALA A 89 9.78 6.99 -14.65
C ALA A 89 10.32 7.51 -15.99
N ILE A 90 9.55 8.35 -16.69
CA ILE A 90 9.96 9.00 -17.95
C ILE A 90 11.11 9.97 -17.72
N GLN A 91 11.01 10.83 -16.71
CA GLN A 91 12.00 11.88 -16.43
C GLN A 91 13.41 11.32 -16.13
N PHE A 92 13.46 10.16 -15.46
CA PHE A 92 14.71 9.49 -15.13
C PHE A 92 15.04 8.31 -16.04
N GLU A 93 14.29 8.14 -17.14
CA GLU A 93 14.50 7.04 -18.10
C GLU A 93 14.63 5.68 -17.41
N LEU A 94 13.80 5.44 -16.38
CA LEU A 94 13.90 4.22 -15.59
C LEU A 94 13.52 2.99 -16.44
N PRO A 95 14.27 1.88 -16.38
CA PRO A 95 14.04 0.69 -17.19
C PRO A 95 12.85 -0.11 -16.66
N VAL A 96 11.63 0.23 -17.09
CA VAL A 96 10.38 -0.41 -16.68
C VAL A 96 9.82 -1.28 -17.80
N ARG A 97 9.50 -2.54 -17.46
CA ARG A 97 8.75 -3.47 -18.30
C ARG A 97 7.35 -3.66 -17.68
N ILE A 98 6.34 -3.08 -18.29
CA ILE A 98 4.92 -3.24 -17.91
C ILE A 98 4.32 -4.54 -18.47
N CYS A 99 3.08 -4.86 -18.11
CA CYS A 99 2.38 -6.10 -18.48
C CYS A 99 3.21 -7.37 -18.15
N THR A 100 4.07 -7.29 -17.14
CA THR A 100 5.04 -8.34 -16.81
C THR A 100 4.96 -8.65 -15.31
N GLY A 101 4.22 -9.69 -14.94
CA GLY A 101 4.11 -10.17 -13.57
C GLY A 101 5.17 -11.21 -13.26
N VAL A 102 5.68 -11.24 -12.04
CA VAL A 102 6.46 -12.36 -11.53
C VAL A 102 5.49 -13.37 -10.91
N ASP A 103 5.50 -14.60 -11.45
CA ASP A 103 4.66 -15.69 -10.97
C ASP A 103 5.34 -16.50 -9.87
N ARG A 104 6.67 -16.59 -9.94
CA ARG A 104 7.49 -17.38 -9.02
C ARG A 104 8.86 -16.73 -8.83
N LEU A 105 9.36 -16.72 -7.61
CA LEU A 105 10.73 -16.33 -7.26
C LEU A 105 11.36 -17.42 -6.39
N ALA A 106 12.49 -17.95 -6.83
CA ALA A 106 13.24 -18.98 -6.10
C ALA A 106 14.73 -18.67 -6.06
N ALA A 107 15.47 -19.37 -5.20
CA ALA A 107 16.93 -19.33 -5.21
C ALA A 107 17.49 -19.91 -6.52
N GLY A 108 18.49 -19.27 -7.07
CA GLY A 108 19.21 -19.77 -8.24
C GLY A 108 20.19 -20.90 -7.90
N PRO A 109 20.38 -21.87 -8.79
CA PRO A 109 21.24 -23.02 -8.52
C PRO A 109 22.74 -22.66 -8.36
N SER A 110 23.15 -21.53 -8.94
CA SER A 110 24.53 -21.03 -8.84
C SER A 110 24.61 -19.76 -7.96
N GLY A 111 23.65 -19.56 -7.08
CA GLY A 111 23.49 -18.34 -6.30
C GLY A 111 22.59 -17.32 -7.00
N GLY A 112 22.24 -16.22 -6.29
CA GLY A 112 21.25 -15.27 -6.76
C GLY A 112 19.83 -15.86 -6.80
N TYR A 113 19.01 -15.36 -7.72
CA TYR A 113 17.58 -15.66 -7.79
C TYR A 113 17.13 -15.97 -9.22
N VAL A 114 16.08 -16.76 -9.33
CA VAL A 114 15.36 -17.06 -10.57
C VAL A 114 13.93 -16.60 -10.42
N ALA A 115 13.52 -15.68 -11.28
CA ALA A 115 12.15 -15.20 -11.40
C ALA A 115 11.51 -15.76 -12.66
N THR A 116 10.32 -16.37 -12.54
CA THR A 116 9.50 -16.86 -13.66
C THR A 116 8.43 -15.84 -13.98
N LEU A 117 8.25 -15.50 -15.25
CA LEU A 117 7.34 -14.48 -15.76
C LEU A 117 6.59 -15.04 -16.99
N GLY A 118 5.53 -15.82 -16.75
CA GLY A 118 4.90 -16.64 -17.81
C GLY A 118 5.86 -17.68 -18.35
N GLU A 119 6.18 -17.61 -19.64
CA GLU A 119 7.14 -18.51 -20.30
C GLU A 119 8.61 -18.05 -20.20
N ASP A 120 8.85 -16.83 -19.74
CA ASP A 120 10.18 -16.25 -19.64
C ASP A 120 10.78 -16.43 -18.25
N THR A 121 12.10 -16.37 -18.18
CA THR A 121 12.88 -16.49 -16.95
C THR A 121 13.90 -15.36 -16.85
N ILE A 122 13.94 -14.70 -15.69
CA ILE A 122 14.99 -13.73 -15.36
C ILE A 122 15.82 -14.30 -14.21
N THR A 123 17.14 -14.33 -14.39
CA THR A 123 18.08 -14.57 -13.29
C THR A 123 18.60 -13.23 -12.78
N ALA A 124 18.75 -13.09 -11.45
CA ALA A 124 19.21 -11.84 -10.85
C ALA A 124 20.14 -12.10 -9.67
N ASP A 125 21.16 -11.23 -9.49
CA ASP A 125 22.02 -11.27 -8.30
C ASP A 125 21.28 -10.70 -7.08
N ASN A 126 20.43 -9.71 -7.31
CA ASN A 126 19.60 -9.08 -6.29
C ASN A 126 18.15 -8.97 -6.76
N VAL A 127 17.22 -9.11 -5.82
CA VAL A 127 15.78 -8.87 -6.07
C VAL A 127 15.24 -7.90 -5.03
N VAL A 128 14.49 -6.89 -5.48
CA VAL A 128 13.75 -5.97 -4.62
C VAL A 128 12.25 -6.20 -4.80
N VAL A 129 11.59 -6.70 -3.78
CA VAL A 129 10.13 -6.85 -3.74
C VAL A 129 9.52 -5.51 -3.36
N ALA A 130 9.02 -4.78 -4.36
CA ALA A 130 8.42 -3.45 -4.23
C ALA A 130 6.92 -3.47 -4.56
N THR A 131 6.27 -4.60 -4.28
CA THR A 131 4.89 -4.88 -4.66
C THR A 131 3.85 -4.16 -3.79
N GLY A 132 4.29 -3.40 -2.81
CA GLY A 132 3.45 -2.64 -1.89
C GLY A 132 2.77 -3.49 -0.81
N THR A 133 2.09 -2.82 0.11
CA THR A 133 1.36 -3.46 1.21
C THR A 133 -0.14 -3.51 0.94
N PHE A 134 -0.66 -2.58 0.15
CA PHE A 134 -2.10 -2.41 -0.11
C PHE A 134 -2.42 -2.57 -1.60
N GLY A 135 -3.67 -2.89 -1.90
CA GLY A 135 -4.19 -2.88 -3.27
C GLY A 135 -4.04 -4.20 -4.04
N ARG A 136 -3.62 -5.31 -3.40
CA ARG A 136 -3.44 -6.59 -4.10
C ARG A 136 -4.56 -7.58 -3.86
N THR A 137 -4.64 -8.16 -2.66
CA THR A 137 -5.63 -9.20 -2.37
C THR A 137 -6.64 -8.66 -1.37
N PRO A 138 -7.86 -8.32 -1.81
CA PRO A 138 -8.91 -7.83 -0.94
C PRO A 138 -9.18 -8.81 0.21
N HIS A 139 -9.34 -8.27 1.41
CA HIS A 139 -9.81 -9.05 2.55
C HIS A 139 -11.31 -8.88 2.71
N VAL A 140 -12.09 -9.84 2.22
CA VAL A 140 -13.53 -9.92 2.44
C VAL A 140 -13.79 -10.99 3.52
N PRO A 141 -14.47 -10.66 4.63
CA PRO A 141 -14.80 -11.64 5.68
C PRO A 141 -15.70 -12.77 5.18
N ASP A 142 -15.58 -13.97 5.75
CA ASP A 142 -16.35 -15.15 5.31
C ASP A 142 -17.86 -14.98 5.48
N VAL A 143 -18.31 -14.11 6.39
CA VAL A 143 -19.73 -13.76 6.53
C VAL A 143 -20.35 -13.23 5.24
N ALA A 144 -19.57 -12.60 4.37
CA ALA A 144 -20.03 -12.10 3.08
C ALA A 144 -20.73 -13.16 2.21
N ARG A 145 -20.31 -14.42 2.32
CA ARG A 145 -20.89 -15.56 1.57
C ARG A 145 -22.26 -16.01 2.08
N ARG A 146 -22.62 -15.61 3.29
CA ARG A 146 -23.90 -15.98 3.95
C ARG A 146 -24.96 -14.88 3.82
N LEU A 147 -24.61 -13.74 3.25
CA LEU A 147 -25.52 -12.64 3.03
C LEU A 147 -26.44 -12.92 1.85
N ASP A 148 -27.63 -12.29 1.87
CA ASP A 148 -28.60 -12.38 0.78
C ASP A 148 -27.95 -11.96 -0.55
N PRO A 149 -28.03 -12.77 -1.61
CA PRO A 149 -27.51 -12.43 -2.95
C PRO A 149 -28.12 -11.16 -3.54
N GLY A 150 -29.29 -10.73 -3.05
CA GLY A 150 -29.91 -9.45 -3.38
C GLY A 150 -29.13 -8.23 -2.87
N ILE A 151 -28.29 -8.38 -1.85
CA ILE A 151 -27.43 -7.31 -1.36
C ILE A 151 -26.22 -7.14 -2.30
N ARG A 152 -26.03 -5.94 -2.85
CA ARG A 152 -24.83 -5.66 -3.62
C ARG A 152 -23.62 -5.52 -2.69
N GLN A 153 -22.60 -6.31 -2.93
CA GLN A 153 -21.36 -6.28 -2.18
C GLN A 153 -20.20 -5.83 -3.06
N LEU A 154 -19.38 -4.92 -2.59
CA LEU A 154 -18.13 -4.48 -3.20
C LEU A 154 -17.03 -4.39 -2.15
N HIS A 155 -15.81 -4.76 -2.51
CA HIS A 155 -14.65 -4.35 -1.72
C HIS A 155 -14.26 -2.91 -2.07
N SER A 156 -13.58 -2.19 -1.16
CA SER A 156 -13.13 -0.81 -1.38
C SER A 156 -12.21 -0.63 -2.60
N SER A 157 -11.56 -1.68 -3.08
CA SER A 157 -10.79 -1.69 -4.33
C SER A 157 -11.64 -1.74 -5.60
N GLU A 158 -12.90 -2.17 -5.49
CA GLU A 158 -13.85 -2.26 -6.60
C GLU A 158 -14.76 -1.04 -6.65
N TYR A 159 -14.88 -0.34 -5.52
CA TYR A 159 -15.67 0.87 -5.42
C TYR A 159 -14.96 2.04 -6.10
N LYS A 160 -15.70 2.78 -6.95
CA LYS A 160 -15.24 3.99 -7.65
C LYS A 160 -16.06 5.21 -7.24
N HIS A 161 -17.38 5.10 -7.27
CA HIS A 161 -18.31 6.21 -7.02
C HIS A 161 -19.68 5.68 -6.57
N PRO A 162 -20.52 6.55 -5.95
CA PRO A 162 -21.84 6.16 -5.41
C PRO A 162 -22.81 5.54 -6.43
N GLY A 163 -22.66 5.88 -7.73
CA GLY A 163 -23.52 5.36 -8.78
C GLY A 163 -23.37 3.87 -9.09
N GLN A 164 -22.37 3.18 -8.53
CA GLN A 164 -22.26 1.73 -8.64
C GLN A 164 -23.23 0.97 -7.72
N LEU A 165 -23.82 1.65 -6.76
CA LEU A 165 -24.66 1.05 -5.73
C LEU A 165 -26.12 1.08 -6.15
N ARG A 166 -26.88 0.10 -5.64
CA ARG A 166 -28.33 0.03 -5.79
C ARG A 166 -29.02 1.09 -4.93
N ASP A 167 -30.24 1.44 -5.25
CA ASP A 167 -31.07 2.28 -4.37
C ASP A 167 -31.26 1.65 -3.02
N GLY A 168 -31.30 2.48 -1.97
CA GLY A 168 -31.44 2.08 -0.57
C GLY A 168 -30.20 2.27 0.27
N ALA A 169 -30.28 1.85 1.53
CA ALA A 169 -29.24 2.02 2.53
C ALA A 169 -27.93 1.28 2.16
N ALA A 170 -26.80 1.88 2.57
CA ALA A 170 -25.47 1.30 2.39
C ALA A 170 -24.76 1.12 3.73
N LEU A 171 -24.23 -0.08 3.94
CA LEU A 171 -23.35 -0.41 5.06
C LEU A 171 -21.89 -0.37 4.60
N VAL A 172 -21.08 0.48 5.23
CA VAL A 172 -19.63 0.46 5.10
C VAL A 172 -19.04 -0.31 6.27
N VAL A 173 -18.27 -1.35 5.98
CA VAL A 173 -17.64 -2.21 6.99
C VAL A 173 -16.15 -1.90 7.08
N GLY A 174 -15.72 -1.37 8.23
CA GLY A 174 -14.34 -0.93 8.48
C GLY A 174 -14.24 0.59 8.64
N ALA A 175 -13.99 1.05 9.88
CA ALA A 175 -14.02 2.46 10.26
C ALA A 175 -12.63 3.15 10.26
N SER A 176 -11.73 2.71 9.36
CA SER A 176 -10.45 3.36 9.09
C SER A 176 -10.55 4.30 7.88
N HIS A 177 -9.40 4.71 7.32
CA HIS A 177 -9.26 5.74 6.29
C HIS A 177 -10.28 5.63 5.14
N SER A 178 -10.23 4.55 4.36
CA SER A 178 -11.13 4.37 3.21
C SER A 178 -12.60 4.27 3.64
N GLY A 179 -12.87 3.56 4.75
CA GLY A 179 -14.25 3.39 5.21
C GLY A 179 -14.89 4.70 5.65
N THR A 180 -14.15 5.56 6.35
CA THR A 180 -14.68 6.88 6.78
C THR A 180 -14.85 7.84 5.59
N ASP A 181 -13.91 7.85 4.65
CA ASP A 181 -13.98 8.69 3.46
C ASP A 181 -15.17 8.28 2.56
N ILE A 182 -15.33 6.96 2.32
CA ILE A 182 -16.43 6.42 1.51
C ILE A 182 -17.78 6.62 2.21
N ALA A 183 -17.87 6.37 3.52
CA ALA A 183 -19.11 6.61 4.26
C ALA A 183 -19.54 8.08 4.23
N TYR A 184 -18.58 8.99 4.35
CA TYR A 184 -18.82 10.42 4.25
C TYR A 184 -19.29 10.84 2.85
N GLU A 185 -18.75 10.24 1.79
CA GLU A 185 -19.19 10.46 0.40
C GLU A 185 -20.62 9.94 0.19
N LEU A 186 -20.91 8.71 0.60
CA LEU A 186 -22.21 8.06 0.38
C LEU A 186 -23.35 8.78 1.09
N ALA A 187 -23.11 9.31 2.28
CA ALA A 187 -24.09 10.02 3.09
C ALA A 187 -24.59 11.32 2.47
N THR A 188 -24.02 11.78 1.35
CA THR A 188 -24.57 12.90 0.59
C THR A 188 -25.87 12.58 -0.15
N GLY A 189 -26.12 11.32 -0.46
CA GLY A 189 -27.26 10.93 -1.31
C GLY A 189 -28.02 9.69 -0.86
N ARG A 190 -27.62 9.07 0.27
CA ARG A 190 -28.31 7.87 0.80
C ARG A 190 -28.11 7.67 2.28
N GLU A 191 -29.00 6.90 2.88
CA GLU A 191 -28.80 6.41 4.24
C GLU A 191 -27.53 5.57 4.29
N THR A 192 -26.62 5.90 5.22
CA THR A 192 -25.30 5.29 5.32
C THR A 192 -24.99 4.89 6.75
N LEU A 193 -24.63 3.61 6.89
CA LEU A 193 -24.23 2.98 8.13
C LEU A 193 -22.73 2.67 8.07
N LEU A 194 -22.01 2.89 9.16
CA LEU A 194 -20.58 2.60 9.27
C LEU A 194 -20.34 1.66 10.45
N ALA A 195 -20.02 0.41 10.18
CA ALA A 195 -19.72 -0.61 11.18
C ALA A 195 -18.21 -0.89 11.29
N GLY A 196 -17.74 -1.04 12.51
CA GLY A 196 -16.35 -1.43 12.80
C GLY A 196 -15.76 -0.71 13.99
N ARG A 197 -14.67 -1.26 14.51
CA ARG A 197 -13.96 -0.70 15.66
C ARG A 197 -13.57 0.76 15.42
N ASP A 198 -13.79 1.59 16.39
CA ASP A 198 -13.29 2.97 16.36
C ASP A 198 -11.75 2.98 16.46
N CYS A 199 -11.10 3.40 15.38
CA CYS A 199 -9.64 3.49 15.29
C CYS A 199 -9.07 4.80 15.88
N GLY A 200 -9.92 5.64 16.51
CA GLY A 200 -9.52 6.97 16.96
C GLY A 200 -9.47 8.00 15.83
N GLN A 201 -9.07 9.21 16.17
CA GLN A 201 -8.87 10.29 15.18
C GLN A 201 -7.71 11.19 15.59
N ILE A 202 -7.02 11.76 14.60
CA ILE A 202 -6.00 12.78 14.87
C ILE A 202 -6.69 14.10 15.20
N PRO A 203 -6.29 14.84 16.27
CA PRO A 203 -7.03 16.01 16.78
C PRO A 203 -6.88 17.28 15.93
N VAL A 204 -6.26 17.18 14.75
CA VAL A 204 -6.05 18.33 13.84
C VAL A 204 -6.99 18.19 12.65
N ARG A 205 -7.70 19.26 12.28
CA ARG A 205 -8.53 19.30 11.08
C ARG A 205 -7.66 19.54 9.84
N TRP A 206 -7.82 18.66 8.84
CA TRP A 206 -7.04 18.68 7.59
C TRP A 206 -7.33 19.92 6.71
N ASP A 207 -8.51 20.48 6.80
CA ASP A 207 -8.98 21.67 6.07
C ASP A 207 -8.66 22.99 6.78
N SER A 208 -8.10 22.94 7.99
CA SER A 208 -7.81 24.13 8.79
C SER A 208 -6.43 24.71 8.48
N ARG A 209 -6.26 26.02 8.72
CA ARG A 209 -4.93 26.66 8.63
C ARG A 209 -3.93 26.08 9.63
N ALA A 210 -4.38 25.52 10.74
CA ALA A 210 -3.54 24.87 11.75
C ALA A 210 -2.77 23.66 11.20
N ILE A 211 -3.28 22.99 10.15
CA ILE A 211 -2.57 21.88 9.52
C ILE A 211 -1.20 22.31 8.96
N ARG A 212 -1.07 23.55 8.52
CA ARG A 212 0.19 24.06 7.99
C ARG A 212 1.30 24.13 9.05
N LEU A 213 0.93 24.31 10.31
CA LEU A 213 1.84 24.27 11.47
C LEU A 213 2.04 22.84 11.99
N ALA A 214 0.99 22.03 11.99
CA ALA A 214 1.02 20.68 12.51
C ALA A 214 1.71 19.67 11.56
N MET A 215 1.53 19.81 10.24
CA MET A 215 2.03 18.85 9.25
C MET A 215 3.55 18.65 9.28
N PRO A 216 4.41 19.70 9.38
CA PRO A 216 5.85 19.50 9.53
C PRO A 216 6.20 18.63 10.74
N VAL A 217 5.52 18.84 11.88
CA VAL A 217 5.73 18.06 13.11
C VAL A 217 5.25 16.62 12.93
N LEU A 218 4.10 16.43 12.30
CA LEU A 218 3.56 15.09 12.00
C LEU A 218 4.49 14.31 11.06
N VAL A 219 4.93 14.93 9.97
CA VAL A 219 5.85 14.29 9.01
C VAL A 219 7.20 13.99 9.68
N PHE A 220 7.71 14.90 10.52
CA PHE A 220 8.91 14.65 11.30
C PHE A 220 8.72 13.44 12.25
N ALA A 221 7.61 13.40 12.98
CA ALA A 221 7.31 12.28 13.88
C ALA A 221 7.18 10.95 13.11
N TRP A 222 6.50 10.94 11.97
CA TRP A 222 6.36 9.75 11.12
C TRP A 222 7.71 9.24 10.58
N ARG A 223 8.62 10.15 10.28
CA ARG A 223 9.94 9.81 9.72
C ARG A 223 10.98 9.45 10.78
N HIS A 224 10.93 10.04 11.98
CA HIS A 224 12.01 9.97 12.95
C HIS A 224 11.62 9.41 14.32
N VAL A 225 10.37 9.62 14.77
CA VAL A 225 9.88 9.17 16.08
C VAL A 225 9.18 7.81 15.97
N LEU A 226 8.26 7.66 15.02
CA LEU A 226 7.50 6.43 14.84
C LEU A 226 8.29 5.43 13.99
N THR A 227 9.42 4.96 14.53
CA THR A 227 10.34 4.04 13.86
C THR A 227 10.60 2.78 14.69
N ARG A 228 11.05 1.71 14.06
CA ARG A 228 11.44 0.45 14.75
C ARG A 228 12.57 0.64 15.78
N ARG A 229 13.27 1.77 15.78
CA ARG A 229 14.31 2.11 16.77
C ARG A 229 13.75 2.61 18.08
N THR A 230 12.55 3.16 18.10
CA THR A 230 11.91 3.73 19.28
C THR A 230 10.92 2.75 19.92
N PRO A 231 10.73 2.74 21.24
CA PRO A 231 9.74 1.90 21.91
C PRO A 231 8.31 2.17 21.38
N ILE A 232 7.95 3.44 21.22
CA ILE A 232 6.63 3.84 20.70
C ILE A 232 6.42 3.37 19.26
N GLY A 233 7.45 3.45 18.40
CA GLY A 233 7.38 2.97 17.03
C GLY A 233 7.23 1.45 16.96
N ARG A 234 7.94 0.68 17.82
CA ARG A 234 7.78 -0.78 17.89
C ARG A 234 6.37 -1.19 18.29
N LYS A 235 5.79 -0.51 19.28
CA LYS A 235 4.39 -0.74 19.69
C LYS A 235 3.43 -0.43 18.55
N MET A 236 3.60 0.72 17.90
CA MET A 236 2.74 1.15 16.80
C MET A 236 2.87 0.25 15.57
N MET A 237 4.00 -0.37 15.32
CA MET A 237 4.18 -1.29 14.18
C MET A 237 3.17 -2.45 14.23
N GLY A 238 3.00 -3.07 15.39
CA GLY A 238 2.01 -4.15 15.57
C GLY A 238 0.59 -3.67 15.28
N GLU A 239 0.23 -2.50 15.80
CA GLU A 239 -1.10 -1.91 15.58
C GLU A 239 -1.35 -1.58 14.09
N VAL A 240 -0.37 -0.95 13.42
CA VAL A 240 -0.51 -0.53 12.00
C VAL A 240 -0.53 -1.74 11.05
N ARG A 241 0.21 -2.80 11.36
CA ARG A 241 0.21 -4.03 10.55
C ARG A 241 -1.05 -4.88 10.75
N ALA A 242 -1.63 -4.86 11.95
CA ALA A 242 -2.80 -5.67 12.30
C ALA A 242 -4.13 -4.93 12.09
N HIS A 243 -4.12 -3.60 12.11
CA HIS A 243 -5.33 -2.78 12.12
C HIS A 243 -5.20 -1.55 11.23
N GLY A 244 -6.34 -1.00 10.82
CA GLY A 244 -6.39 0.27 10.12
C GLY A 244 -5.99 1.45 11.02
N GLY A 245 -5.47 2.52 10.43
CA GLY A 245 -5.06 3.73 11.13
C GLY A 245 -6.23 4.61 11.59
N PRO A 246 -5.97 5.66 12.40
CA PRO A 246 -6.98 6.59 12.90
C PRO A 246 -7.58 7.43 11.77
N MET A 247 -8.78 7.96 11.98
CA MET A 247 -9.43 8.90 11.06
C MET A 247 -8.53 10.14 10.85
N LEU A 248 -8.32 10.51 9.61
CA LEU A 248 -7.44 11.61 9.23
C LEU A 248 -8.23 12.82 8.73
N ARG A 249 -8.72 12.78 7.50
CA ARG A 249 -9.46 13.86 6.86
C ARG A 249 -10.88 13.99 7.40
N VAL A 250 -11.62 12.90 7.35
CA VAL A 250 -12.99 12.81 7.88
C VAL A 250 -12.93 12.50 9.37
N LYS A 251 -13.69 13.25 10.16
CA LYS A 251 -13.78 13.14 11.62
C LYS A 251 -15.13 12.58 12.04
N ARG A 252 -15.24 12.21 13.33
CA ARG A 252 -16.52 11.73 13.89
C ARG A 252 -17.64 12.73 13.70
N ASP A 253 -17.36 14.01 13.95
CA ASP A 253 -18.35 15.08 13.84
C ASP A 253 -18.80 15.32 12.40
N ASP A 254 -17.88 15.13 11.43
CA ASP A 254 -18.19 15.23 10.00
C ASP A 254 -19.15 14.10 9.58
N LEU A 255 -18.92 12.87 10.07
CA LEU A 255 -19.80 11.73 9.83
C LEU A 255 -21.18 11.94 10.45
N THR A 256 -21.21 12.36 11.72
CA THR A 256 -22.47 12.64 12.45
C THR A 256 -23.23 13.79 11.78
N GLY A 257 -22.55 14.88 11.42
CA GLY A 257 -23.15 16.02 10.72
C GLY A 257 -23.75 15.68 9.35
N ARG A 258 -23.33 14.56 8.74
CA ARG A 258 -23.92 14.01 7.50
C ARG A 258 -24.94 12.90 7.72
N GLY A 259 -25.28 12.60 8.97
CA GLY A 259 -26.25 11.57 9.30
C GLY A 259 -25.73 10.13 9.17
N VAL A 260 -24.41 9.91 9.15
CA VAL A 260 -23.85 8.56 9.16
C VAL A 260 -24.12 7.90 10.52
N GLN A 261 -24.84 6.79 10.51
CA GLN A 261 -25.06 5.96 11.70
C GLN A 261 -23.83 5.10 11.97
N ARG A 262 -23.23 5.24 13.16
CA ARG A 262 -22.00 4.55 13.53
C ARG A 262 -22.24 3.41 14.51
N TYR A 263 -21.73 2.24 14.16
CA TYR A 263 -21.79 1.02 14.97
C TYR A 263 -20.36 0.57 15.30
N PRO A 264 -19.90 0.65 16.55
CA PRO A 264 -18.52 0.27 16.91
C PRO A 264 -18.30 -1.25 16.89
N ALA A 265 -19.37 -2.03 16.69
CA ALA A 265 -19.33 -3.49 16.60
C ALA A 265 -18.90 -3.97 15.20
N ARG A 266 -18.36 -5.19 15.12
CA ARG A 266 -18.00 -5.84 13.85
C ARG A 266 -19.21 -6.57 13.28
N VAL A 267 -19.27 -6.70 11.95
CA VAL A 267 -20.15 -7.65 11.28
C VAL A 267 -19.56 -9.05 11.44
N THR A 268 -20.25 -9.92 12.15
CA THR A 268 -19.78 -11.28 12.50
C THR A 268 -20.68 -12.38 12.00
N ASP A 269 -21.95 -12.07 11.71
CA ASP A 269 -22.95 -13.06 11.32
C ASP A 269 -23.89 -12.52 10.23
N ALA A 270 -24.75 -13.40 9.73
CA ALA A 270 -25.83 -13.12 8.78
C ALA A 270 -27.13 -13.77 9.28
N THR A 271 -28.04 -12.95 9.78
CA THR A 271 -29.36 -13.40 10.22
C THR A 271 -30.36 -13.19 9.10
N THR A 272 -31.03 -14.26 8.66
CA THR A 272 -31.94 -14.21 7.49
C THR A 272 -31.34 -13.53 6.24
N GLY A 273 -30.04 -13.69 6.05
CA GLY A 273 -29.31 -13.07 4.94
C GLY A 273 -28.91 -11.59 5.16
N LEU A 274 -29.28 -10.98 6.28
CA LEU A 274 -28.91 -9.60 6.61
C LEU A 274 -27.65 -9.54 7.49
N PRO A 275 -26.77 -8.52 7.32
CA PRO A 275 -25.58 -8.38 8.13
C PRO A 275 -25.93 -8.18 9.61
N THR A 276 -25.33 -9.00 10.47
CA THR A 276 -25.54 -9.00 11.91
C THR A 276 -24.24 -8.62 12.62
N LEU A 277 -24.34 -7.66 13.51
CA LEU A 277 -23.22 -7.19 14.31
C LEU A 277 -22.94 -8.11 15.50
N ALA A 278 -21.75 -8.00 16.08
CA ALA A 278 -21.33 -8.81 17.24
C ALA A 278 -22.20 -8.61 18.50
N ASP A 279 -22.94 -7.51 18.59
CA ASP A 279 -23.90 -7.22 19.65
C ASP A 279 -25.32 -7.74 19.35
N GLY A 280 -25.51 -8.46 18.24
CA GLY A 280 -26.80 -8.98 17.81
C GLY A 280 -27.64 -8.04 16.94
N THR A 281 -27.22 -6.80 16.72
CA THR A 281 -27.93 -5.85 15.88
C THR A 281 -27.96 -6.31 14.43
N VAL A 282 -29.16 -6.46 13.85
CA VAL A 282 -29.38 -6.80 12.43
C VAL A 282 -29.61 -5.50 11.65
N LEU A 283 -28.89 -5.35 10.52
CA LEU A 283 -28.95 -4.13 9.71
C LEU A 283 -29.64 -4.42 8.36
N ASP A 284 -30.75 -3.73 8.08
CA ASP A 284 -31.43 -3.83 6.78
C ASP A 284 -30.77 -2.87 5.76
N VAL A 285 -30.02 -3.44 4.84
CA VAL A 285 -29.27 -2.67 3.85
C VAL A 285 -29.35 -3.33 2.47
N ARG A 286 -29.16 -2.52 1.43
CA ARG A 286 -29.16 -2.98 0.02
C ARG A 286 -27.73 -3.05 -0.56
N ASN A 287 -26.78 -2.42 0.10
CA ASN A 287 -25.40 -2.35 -0.34
C ASN A 287 -24.43 -2.55 0.83
N ILE A 288 -23.34 -3.26 0.59
CA ILE A 288 -22.24 -3.41 1.55
C ILE A 288 -20.93 -3.09 0.86
N LEU A 289 -20.14 -2.22 1.49
CA LEU A 289 -18.78 -1.92 1.09
C LEU A 289 -17.80 -2.44 2.12
N TRP A 290 -17.01 -3.42 1.71
CA TRP A 290 -15.98 -4.02 2.55
C TRP A 290 -14.71 -3.17 2.52
N CYS A 291 -14.56 -2.27 3.51
CA CYS A 291 -13.35 -1.48 3.74
C CYS A 291 -12.43 -2.18 4.76
N THR A 292 -12.28 -3.47 4.59
CA THR A 292 -11.64 -4.40 5.52
C THR A 292 -10.16 -4.63 5.24
N GLY A 293 -9.60 -3.88 4.29
CA GLY A 293 -8.18 -3.91 3.95
C GLY A 293 -7.78 -5.06 3.03
N PHE A 294 -6.49 -5.39 3.05
CA PHE A 294 -5.88 -6.32 2.10
C PHE A 294 -5.04 -7.36 2.84
N ARG A 295 -4.91 -8.54 2.27
CA ARG A 295 -3.99 -9.58 2.74
C ARG A 295 -2.65 -9.45 2.01
N GLN A 296 -1.56 -9.73 2.70
CA GLN A 296 -0.27 -9.95 2.09
C GLN A 296 -0.27 -11.35 1.47
N VAL A 297 0.07 -11.43 0.18
CA VAL A 297 0.22 -12.69 -0.55
C VAL A 297 1.61 -12.72 -1.14
N LEU A 298 2.47 -13.52 -0.55
CA LEU A 298 3.88 -13.68 -0.92
C LEU A 298 4.22 -15.12 -1.28
N ASP A 299 3.22 -15.97 -1.54
CA ASP A 299 3.35 -17.40 -1.84
C ASP A 299 4.16 -17.67 -3.13
N TRP A 300 4.24 -16.65 -4.00
CA TRP A 300 5.07 -16.68 -5.20
C TRP A 300 6.59 -16.60 -4.90
N ILE A 301 6.97 -16.30 -3.66
CA ILE A 301 8.36 -16.31 -3.19
C ILE A 301 8.61 -17.64 -2.48
N GLU A 302 9.25 -18.57 -3.18
CA GLU A 302 9.55 -19.90 -2.67
C GLU A 302 10.84 -19.90 -1.82
N LEU A 303 10.85 -19.09 -0.78
CA LEU A 303 11.94 -18.95 0.18
C LEU A 303 11.36 -18.90 1.61
N PRO A 304 12.03 -19.47 2.60
CA PRO A 304 11.56 -19.51 3.98
C PRO A 304 11.78 -18.15 4.68
N ILE A 305 11.10 -17.13 4.18
CA ILE A 305 11.28 -15.73 4.62
C ILE A 305 10.08 -15.16 5.38
N ILE A 306 8.99 -15.91 5.50
CA ILE A 306 7.75 -15.45 6.15
C ILE A 306 7.79 -15.87 7.62
N GLY A 307 7.58 -14.91 8.51
CA GLY A 307 7.46 -15.14 9.95
C GLY A 307 6.09 -15.68 10.37
N ALA A 308 5.98 -16.07 11.62
CA ALA A 308 4.73 -16.58 12.20
C ALA A 308 3.57 -15.56 12.20
N ASP A 309 3.88 -14.28 12.03
CA ASP A 309 2.93 -13.18 11.90
C ASP A 309 2.44 -12.95 10.45
N GLY A 310 2.91 -13.78 9.49
CA GLY A 310 2.58 -13.65 8.07
C GLY A 310 3.31 -12.53 7.34
N TRP A 311 4.25 -11.85 8.00
CA TRP A 311 5.09 -10.82 7.40
C TRP A 311 6.49 -11.35 7.07
N PRO A 312 7.18 -10.75 6.09
CA PRO A 312 8.57 -11.09 5.81
C PRO A 312 9.47 -10.82 7.03
N VAL A 313 10.35 -11.76 7.33
CA VAL A 313 11.40 -11.57 8.35
C VAL A 313 12.49 -10.70 7.73
N GLU A 314 12.36 -9.40 7.92
CA GLU A 314 13.24 -8.39 7.36
C GLU A 314 13.62 -7.32 8.40
N TYR A 315 14.72 -6.65 8.20
CA TYR A 315 15.04 -5.42 8.90
C TYR A 315 15.44 -4.33 7.92
N ARG A 316 14.65 -3.24 7.85
CA ARG A 316 14.80 -2.15 6.89
C ARG A 316 14.84 -2.61 5.42
N GLY A 317 14.09 -3.65 5.13
CA GLY A 317 14.01 -4.26 3.81
C GLY A 317 15.08 -5.31 3.51
N VAL A 318 16.06 -5.54 4.37
CA VAL A 318 17.08 -6.59 4.20
C VAL A 318 16.58 -7.90 4.77
N VAL A 319 16.61 -8.97 3.98
CA VAL A 319 16.31 -10.34 4.39
C VAL A 319 17.64 -11.05 4.68
N GLU A 320 18.00 -11.20 5.95
CA GLU A 320 19.31 -11.78 6.32
C GLU A 320 19.43 -13.25 5.95
N SER A 321 18.34 -14.02 6.01
CA SER A 321 18.29 -15.45 5.62
C SER A 321 18.35 -15.67 4.10
N ALA A 322 18.17 -14.63 3.29
CA ALA A 322 18.20 -14.69 1.84
C ALA A 322 19.03 -13.52 1.27
N PRO A 323 20.39 -13.61 1.30
CA PRO A 323 21.27 -12.52 0.91
C PRO A 323 21.11 -12.12 -0.55
N GLY A 324 20.72 -10.87 -0.80
CA GLY A 324 20.36 -10.33 -2.14
C GLY A 324 18.86 -10.17 -2.33
N LEU A 325 18.02 -10.68 -1.41
CA LEU A 325 16.60 -10.38 -1.41
C LEU A 325 16.32 -9.19 -0.49
N PHE A 326 15.56 -8.25 -1.04
CA PHE A 326 15.19 -7.02 -0.36
C PHE A 326 13.69 -6.75 -0.50
N PHE A 327 13.15 -6.00 0.44
CA PHE A 327 11.81 -5.41 0.35
C PHE A 327 11.92 -3.88 0.34
N CYS A 328 11.02 -3.20 -0.39
CA CYS A 328 10.86 -1.76 -0.31
C CYS A 328 9.38 -1.37 -0.36
N GLY A 329 8.96 -0.50 0.58
CA GLY A 329 7.59 -0.01 0.64
C GLY A 329 6.62 -0.87 1.47
N LEU A 330 7.11 -1.80 2.28
CA LEU A 330 6.28 -2.53 3.24
C LEU A 330 5.76 -1.60 4.35
N SER A 331 4.57 -1.91 4.85
CA SER A 331 4.00 -1.23 6.00
C SER A 331 4.96 -1.32 7.19
N PHE A 332 5.34 -0.15 7.70
CA PHE A 332 6.27 -0.03 8.81
C PHE A 332 7.63 -0.76 8.62
N GLN A 333 8.16 -0.75 7.39
CA GLN A 333 9.45 -1.39 7.08
C GLN A 333 10.59 -0.88 7.98
N PHE A 334 10.71 0.43 8.13
CA PHE A 334 11.56 1.09 9.13
C PHE A 334 10.76 1.95 10.09
N GLY A 335 9.74 2.63 9.62
CA GLY A 335 8.85 3.49 10.39
C GLY A 335 7.53 3.69 9.71
N PHE A 336 6.65 4.44 10.34
CA PHE A 336 5.32 4.73 9.81
C PHE A 336 5.35 5.30 8.38
N ALA A 337 6.35 6.15 8.09
CA ALA A 337 6.48 6.78 6.79
C ALA A 337 6.94 5.84 5.65
N SER A 338 7.37 4.61 5.94
CA SER A 338 7.94 3.68 4.94
C SER A 338 6.97 3.34 3.79
N MET A 339 5.67 3.28 4.06
CA MET A 339 4.63 2.90 3.11
C MET A 339 4.02 4.09 2.34
N VAL A 340 4.43 5.32 2.64
CA VAL A 340 3.88 6.54 2.07
C VAL A 340 4.95 7.35 1.33
N LEU A 341 4.52 8.20 0.38
CA LEU A 341 5.42 9.03 -0.43
C LEU A 341 6.45 9.82 0.40
N PRO A 342 6.09 10.46 1.53
CA PRO A 342 7.06 11.22 2.34
C PRO A 342 8.23 10.43 2.91
N GLY A 343 8.15 9.11 2.95
CA GLY A 343 9.17 8.29 3.63
C GLY A 343 9.81 7.19 2.80
N VAL A 344 9.16 6.77 1.72
CA VAL A 344 9.63 5.65 0.90
C VAL A 344 11.02 5.88 0.31
N GLY A 345 11.34 7.12 -0.09
CA GLY A 345 12.65 7.45 -0.65
C GLY A 345 13.82 7.18 0.31
N ARG A 346 13.64 7.35 1.63
CA ARG A 346 14.66 6.98 2.62
C ARG A 346 14.94 5.49 2.64
N ASP A 347 13.88 4.69 2.56
CA ASP A 347 14.02 3.22 2.62
C ASP A 347 14.57 2.69 1.28
N ALA A 348 14.14 3.27 0.16
CA ALA A 348 14.70 3.00 -1.17
C ALA A 348 16.22 3.30 -1.23
N HIS A 349 16.64 4.46 -0.72
CA HIS A 349 18.07 4.80 -0.62
C HIS A 349 18.86 3.81 0.23
N PHE A 350 18.30 3.38 1.37
CA PHE A 350 18.95 2.38 2.21
C PHE A 350 19.11 1.05 1.50
N VAL A 351 18.06 0.55 0.83
CA VAL A 351 18.09 -0.70 0.07
C VAL A 351 19.11 -0.60 -1.09
N ALA A 352 19.06 0.48 -1.87
CA ALA A 352 20.01 0.71 -2.97
C ALA A 352 21.47 0.72 -2.50
N ARG A 353 21.78 1.39 -1.37
CA ARG A 353 23.12 1.35 -0.78
C ARG A 353 23.54 -0.04 -0.34
N ARG A 354 22.62 -0.86 0.18
CA ARG A 354 22.91 -2.25 0.54
C ARG A 354 23.23 -3.09 -0.69
N ILE A 355 22.49 -2.90 -1.79
CA ILE A 355 22.73 -3.55 -3.08
C ILE A 355 24.09 -3.10 -3.64
N ALA A 356 24.37 -1.80 -3.66
CA ALA A 356 25.63 -1.25 -4.18
C ALA A 356 26.86 -1.76 -3.44
N ALA A 357 26.74 -2.06 -2.16
CA ALA A 357 27.81 -2.62 -1.33
C ALA A 357 28.03 -4.14 -1.53
N ARG A 358 27.18 -4.82 -2.33
CA ARG A 358 27.31 -6.27 -2.61
C ARG A 358 28.16 -6.47 -3.87
N THR A 359 29.00 -7.50 -3.82
CA THR A 359 29.66 -8.00 -5.04
C THR A 359 28.65 -8.81 -5.85
N PRO A 360 28.48 -8.56 -7.17
CA PRO A 360 27.63 -9.37 -8.02
C PRO A 360 28.06 -10.84 -7.99
N VAL A 361 27.11 -11.77 -8.01
CA VAL A 361 27.38 -13.22 -7.93
C VAL A 361 28.29 -13.67 -9.08
N ARG A 362 28.06 -13.18 -10.30
CA ARG A 362 28.93 -13.49 -11.47
C ARG A 362 30.35 -12.98 -11.31
N ALA A 363 30.55 -11.80 -10.69
CA ALA A 363 31.91 -11.31 -10.46
C ALA A 363 32.65 -12.13 -9.40
N ALA A 364 31.92 -12.64 -8.39
CA ALA A 364 32.49 -13.53 -7.38
C ALA A 364 32.90 -14.89 -7.95
N LEU A 365 32.15 -15.43 -8.91
CA LEU A 365 32.47 -16.70 -9.59
C LEU A 365 33.61 -16.56 -10.62
N ALA A 366 33.92 -15.34 -11.07
CA ALA A 366 34.98 -15.04 -12.04
C ALA A 366 36.35 -14.74 -11.39
N GLN A 367 36.42 -14.63 -10.06
CA GLN A 367 37.71 -14.46 -9.36
C GLN A 367 38.38 -15.81 -9.21
N PRO A 368 39.60 -16.03 -9.79
CA PRO A 368 40.37 -17.27 -9.55
C PRO A 368 40.72 -17.35 -8.05
N ALA A 369 40.65 -18.59 -7.51
CA ALA A 369 41.01 -18.91 -6.14
C ALA A 369 42.51 -18.68 -5.86
#